data_e4fccf630e50aba7324fb9ef0203f27a
#
_entry.id   e4fccf630e50aba7324fb9ef0203f27a
#
_cell.length_a   1.000
_cell.length_b   1.000
_cell.length_c   1.000
_cell.angle_alpha   90.00
_cell.angle_beta   90.00
_cell.angle_gamma   90.00
#
_symmetry.space_group_name_H-M   'P 1'
#
loop_
_entity.id
_entity.type
_entity.pdbx_description
1 polymer ?
#
loop_
_entity_poly.entity_id
_entity_poly.type
_entity_poly.pdbx_seq_one_letter_code
_entity_poly.pdbx_strand_id
1 'polypeptide(L)'
;MKTISIYSIGSCNASTRIGSAEALLEYNGRTKYIHLQLQDTTVNRCIIEGLIAAVAQLKEPCSVVLVTTTNIGVEKAIRGKGVNVDLVDKLIKSLQQRGCTFDFEVWEGRGE
;
A
#
# COMPACT_ATOMS: atom_id res chain seq x y z
N MET A 1 -15.32 -3.49 14.97
CA MET A 1 -14.55 -2.71 14.02
C MET A 1 -14.54 -3.43 12.69
N LYS A 2 -14.75 -2.72 11.60
CA LYS A 2 -14.72 -3.34 10.28
C LYS A 2 -13.33 -3.84 9.95
N THR A 3 -13.28 -4.95 9.23
CA THR A 3 -12.03 -5.44 8.67
C THR A 3 -12.04 -5.19 7.17
N ILE A 4 -11.06 -4.44 6.70
CA ILE A 4 -10.93 -4.08 5.29
C ILE A 4 -9.61 -4.63 4.78
N SER A 5 -9.66 -5.26 3.61
CA SER A 5 -8.45 -5.71 2.92
C SER A 5 -8.10 -4.69 1.85
N ILE A 6 -6.83 -4.33 1.77
CA ILE A 6 -6.33 -3.42 0.75
C ILE A 6 -5.22 -4.15 0.00
N TYR A 7 -5.41 -4.29 -1.31
CA TYR A 7 -4.44 -4.92 -2.20
C TYR A 7 -3.83 -3.84 -3.06
N SER A 8 -2.52 -3.86 -3.24
CA SER A 8 -1.85 -2.86 -4.09
C SER A 8 -0.81 -3.54 -4.96
N ILE A 9 -0.83 -3.19 -6.24
CA ILE A 9 0.19 -3.61 -7.19
C ILE A 9 0.72 -2.36 -7.88
N GLY A 10 1.92 -2.49 -8.43
CA GLY A 10 2.56 -1.38 -9.12
C GLY A 10 3.33 -1.85 -10.33
N SER A 11 3.55 -0.93 -11.24
CA SER A 11 4.41 -1.15 -12.38
C SER A 11 5.19 0.13 -12.66
N CYS A 12 6.34 -0.02 -13.30
CA CYS A 12 7.17 1.14 -13.59
C CYS A 12 8.06 0.84 -14.78
N ASN A 13 8.15 1.80 -15.70
CA ASN A 13 9.08 1.72 -16.81
C ASN A 13 10.44 2.21 -16.32
N ALA A 14 11.45 1.34 -16.37
CA ALA A 14 12.76 1.65 -15.82
C ALA A 14 13.46 2.78 -16.58
N SER A 15 13.16 2.94 -17.86
CA SER A 15 13.80 3.98 -18.67
C SER A 15 13.21 5.35 -18.41
N THR A 16 11.89 5.45 -18.42
CA THR A 16 11.22 6.74 -18.24
C THR A 16 10.94 7.07 -16.80
N ARG A 17 10.97 6.05 -15.93
CA ARG A 17 10.62 6.15 -14.51
C ARG A 17 9.18 6.63 -14.30
N ILE A 18 8.33 6.39 -15.29
CA ILE A 18 6.90 6.62 -15.15
C ILE A 18 6.26 5.31 -14.73
N GLY A 19 5.45 5.35 -13.70
CA GLY A 19 4.84 4.16 -13.15
C GLY A 19 3.38 4.35 -12.84
N SER A 20 2.75 3.27 -12.42
CA SER A 20 1.36 3.30 -12.01
C SER A 20 1.17 2.40 -10.80
N ALA A 21 0.13 2.71 -10.04
CA ALA A 21 -0.29 1.89 -8.93
C ALA A 21 -1.76 1.62 -9.06
N GLU A 22 -2.16 0.41 -8.68
CA GLU A 22 -3.56 0.03 -8.64
C GLU A 22 -3.83 -0.56 -7.28
N ALA A 23 -4.82 -0.04 -6.59
CA ALA A 23 -5.19 -0.51 -5.28
C ALA A 23 -6.66 -0.88 -5.26
N LEU A 24 -6.98 -1.93 -4.51
CA LEU A 24 -8.34 -2.42 -4.37
C LEU A 24 -8.65 -2.52 -2.89
N LEU A 25 -9.70 -1.82 -2.46
CA LEU A 25 -10.22 -1.97 -1.11
C LEU A 25 -11.40 -2.93 -1.16
N GLU A 26 -11.43 -3.87 -0.24
CA GLU A 26 -12.50 -4.85 -0.18
C GLU A 26 -13.07 -4.91 1.23
N TYR A 27 -14.39 -4.80 1.32
CA TYR A 27 -15.09 -4.95 2.58
C TYR A 27 -16.43 -5.63 2.31
N ASN A 28 -16.60 -6.79 2.89
CA ASN A 28 -17.89 -7.47 2.89
C ASN A 28 -18.48 -7.63 1.48
N GLY A 29 -17.65 -8.03 0.54
CA GLY A 29 -18.06 -8.24 -0.85
C GLY A 29 -18.13 -6.98 -1.69
N ARG A 30 -17.94 -5.81 -1.10
CA ARG A 30 -17.89 -4.55 -1.84
C ARG A 30 -16.44 -4.19 -2.12
N THR A 31 -16.21 -3.59 -3.27
CA THR A 31 -14.86 -3.22 -3.68
C THR A 31 -14.82 -1.77 -4.13
N LYS A 32 -13.66 -1.14 -3.95
CA LYS A 32 -13.38 0.18 -4.48
C LYS A 32 -12.01 0.14 -5.10
N TYR A 33 -11.89 0.65 -6.32
CA TYR A 33 -10.69 0.58 -7.10
C TYR A 33 -10.06 1.96 -7.23
N ILE A 34 -8.74 2.03 -7.09
CA ILE A 34 -7.98 3.27 -7.19
C ILE A 34 -6.85 3.05 -8.17
N HIS A 35 -6.64 4.01 -9.05
CA HIS A 35 -5.53 4.00 -10.01
C HIS A 35 -4.76 5.31 -9.88
N LEU A 36 -3.43 5.20 -9.82
CA LEU A 36 -2.54 6.37 -9.78
C LEU A 36 -1.54 6.27 -10.90
N GLN A 37 -1.16 7.40 -11.47
CA GLN A 37 -0.03 7.50 -12.37
C GLN A 37 1.01 8.38 -11.70
N LEU A 38 2.26 7.90 -11.68
CA LEU A 38 3.34 8.52 -10.91
C LEU A 38 4.55 8.75 -11.81
N GLN A 39 5.34 9.75 -11.47
CA GLN A 39 6.56 10.08 -12.23
C GLN A 39 7.76 9.96 -11.31
N ASP A 40 8.91 9.71 -11.90
CA ASP A 40 10.18 9.60 -11.20
C ASP A 40 10.08 8.63 -10.02
N THR A 41 9.65 7.43 -10.31
CA THR A 41 9.28 6.47 -9.29
C THR A 41 9.88 5.08 -9.55
N THR A 42 9.56 4.13 -8.70
CA THR A 42 9.93 2.72 -8.83
C THR A 42 8.69 1.86 -8.57
N VAL A 43 8.79 0.56 -8.88
CA VAL A 43 7.67 -0.35 -8.62
C VAL A 43 7.27 -0.34 -7.15
N ASN A 44 8.23 -0.45 -6.25
CA ASN A 44 7.90 -0.50 -4.82
C ASN A 44 7.29 0.82 -4.33
N ARG A 45 7.79 1.96 -4.81
CA ARG A 45 7.19 3.24 -4.45
C ARG A 45 5.75 3.34 -4.96
N CYS A 46 5.49 2.82 -6.17
CA CYS A 46 4.13 2.79 -6.69
C CYS A 46 3.21 1.98 -5.79
N ILE A 47 3.66 0.81 -5.35
CA ILE A 47 2.86 -0.05 -4.48
C ILE A 47 2.53 0.69 -3.18
N ILE A 48 3.52 1.34 -2.57
CA ILE A 48 3.32 2.05 -1.31
C ILE A 48 2.38 3.23 -1.49
N GLU A 49 2.54 3.99 -2.57
CA GLU A 49 1.64 5.11 -2.86
C GLU A 49 0.21 4.65 -3.07
N GLY A 50 0.03 3.48 -3.69
CA GLY A 50 -1.29 2.89 -3.83
C GLY A 50 -1.93 2.59 -2.49
N LEU A 51 -1.15 2.05 -1.55
CA LEU A 51 -1.64 1.78 -0.21
C LEU A 51 -2.02 3.07 0.51
N ILE A 52 -1.18 4.10 0.39
CA ILE A 52 -1.45 5.41 1.01
C ILE A 52 -2.75 5.99 0.48
N ALA A 53 -2.94 5.95 -0.83
CA ALA A 53 -4.15 6.48 -1.45
C ALA A 53 -5.39 5.71 -0.98
N ALA A 54 -5.27 4.39 -0.83
CA ALA A 54 -6.37 3.57 -0.36
C ALA A 54 -6.73 3.88 1.10
N VAL A 55 -5.71 4.01 1.96
CA VAL A 55 -5.94 4.35 3.36
C VAL A 55 -6.64 5.71 3.48
N ALA A 56 -6.32 6.63 2.58
CA ALA A 56 -6.95 7.95 2.58
C ALA A 56 -8.45 7.89 2.32
N GLN A 57 -8.96 6.78 1.78
CA GLN A 57 -10.38 6.61 1.54
C GLN A 57 -11.15 6.13 2.77
N LEU A 58 -10.46 5.72 3.81
CA LEU A 58 -11.13 5.19 5.02
C LEU A 58 -11.76 6.33 5.80
N LYS A 59 -13.04 6.15 6.18
CA LYS A 59 -13.80 7.20 6.84
C LYS A 59 -13.98 6.96 8.33
N GLU A 60 -13.58 5.81 8.81
CA GLU A 60 -13.70 5.45 10.22
C GLU A 60 -12.60 4.49 10.61
N PRO A 61 -12.32 4.34 11.90
CA PRO A 61 -11.32 3.37 12.34
C PRO A 61 -11.70 1.96 11.88
N CYS A 62 -10.71 1.25 11.35
CA CYS A 62 -10.89 -0.09 10.80
C CYS A 62 -9.72 -0.96 11.21
N SER A 63 -9.92 -2.26 11.10
CA SER A 63 -8.84 -3.22 11.13
C SER A 63 -8.46 -3.47 9.66
N VAL A 64 -7.22 -3.19 9.30
CA VAL A 64 -6.80 -3.18 7.89
C VAL A 64 -5.76 -4.25 7.64
N VAL A 65 -5.96 -5.05 6.60
CA VAL A 65 -4.94 -5.99 6.11
C VAL A 65 -4.42 -5.43 4.79
N LEU A 66 -3.13 -5.11 4.75
CA LEU A 66 -2.51 -4.55 3.56
C LEU A 66 -1.71 -5.63 2.86
N VAL A 67 -2.11 -5.95 1.63
CA VAL A 67 -1.57 -7.06 0.87
C VAL A 67 -0.79 -6.53 -0.33
N THR A 68 0.45 -6.97 -0.45
CA THR A 68 1.29 -6.59 -1.58
C THR A 68 1.91 -7.85 -2.18
N THR A 69 2.47 -7.71 -3.39
CA THR A 69 3.13 -8.83 -4.06
C THR A 69 4.62 -8.89 -3.78
N THR A 70 5.18 -7.83 -3.20
CA THR A 70 6.59 -7.80 -2.83
C THR A 70 6.74 -7.19 -1.45
N ASN A 71 7.87 -7.46 -0.81
CA ASN A 71 8.19 -6.86 0.46
C ASN A 71 8.51 -5.37 0.25
N ILE A 72 7.77 -4.49 0.90
CA ILE A 72 7.97 -3.05 0.76
C ILE A 72 8.87 -2.48 1.85
N GLY A 73 9.47 -3.32 2.66
CA GLY A 73 10.46 -2.88 3.63
C GLY A 73 9.88 -2.33 4.93
N VAL A 74 8.74 -2.84 5.37
CA VAL A 74 8.10 -2.34 6.59
C VAL A 74 8.99 -2.52 7.81
N GLU A 75 9.62 -3.68 7.95
CA GLU A 75 10.47 -3.93 9.11
C GLU A 75 11.67 -3.01 9.17
N LYS A 76 12.30 -2.77 8.01
CA LYS A 76 13.43 -1.84 7.94
C LYS A 76 12.98 -0.42 8.23
N ALA A 77 11.82 -0.03 7.72
CA ALA A 77 11.31 1.32 7.91
C ALA A 77 10.97 1.60 9.37
N ILE A 78 10.46 0.61 10.08
CA ILE A 78 10.18 0.76 11.51
C ILE A 78 11.48 1.08 12.26
N ARG A 79 12.60 0.56 11.79
CA ARG A 79 13.90 0.84 12.38
C ARG A 79 14.57 2.07 11.78
N GLY A 80 13.83 2.85 10.97
CA GLY A 80 14.34 4.07 10.36
C GLY A 80 15.29 3.82 9.20
N LYS A 81 15.18 2.66 8.54
CA LYS A 81 16.09 2.26 7.47
C LYS A 81 15.32 1.85 6.23
N GLY A 82 16.03 1.68 5.13
CA GLY A 82 15.44 1.23 3.88
C GLY A 82 15.26 2.37 2.90
N VAL A 83 15.24 2.03 1.60
CA VAL A 83 15.20 3.06 0.55
C VAL A 83 13.84 3.77 0.46
N ASN A 84 12.78 3.17 0.96
CA ASN A 84 11.45 3.76 0.90
C ASN A 84 10.91 4.12 2.28
N VAL A 85 11.81 4.36 3.24
CA VAL A 85 11.40 4.63 4.62
C VAL A 85 10.47 5.84 4.72
N ASP A 86 10.67 6.84 3.87
CA ASP A 86 9.83 8.03 3.85
C ASP A 86 8.36 7.68 3.58
N LEU A 87 8.11 6.86 2.57
CA LEU A 87 6.73 6.50 2.20
C LEU A 87 6.13 5.49 3.17
N VAL A 88 6.91 4.51 3.61
CA VAL A 88 6.38 3.53 4.56
C VAL A 88 6.02 4.21 5.87
N ASP A 89 6.85 5.15 6.33
CA ASP A 89 6.56 5.92 7.53
C ASP A 89 5.26 6.72 7.37
N LYS A 90 5.08 7.34 6.21
CA LYS A 90 3.87 8.10 5.90
C LYS A 90 2.63 7.21 5.94
N LEU A 91 2.75 5.99 5.39
CA LEU A 91 1.66 5.03 5.39
C LEU A 91 1.27 4.64 6.82
N ILE A 92 2.27 4.29 7.64
CA ILE A 92 2.01 3.86 9.01
C ILE A 92 1.38 5.00 9.82
N LYS A 93 1.92 6.20 9.68
CA LYS A 93 1.36 7.36 10.38
C LYS A 93 -0.08 7.64 9.96
N SER A 94 -0.39 7.49 8.68
CA SER A 94 -1.75 7.67 8.20
C SER A 94 -2.71 6.68 8.84
N LEU A 95 -2.30 5.42 8.94
CA LEU A 95 -3.10 4.39 9.59
C LEU A 95 -3.31 4.71 11.08
N GLN A 96 -2.26 5.12 11.76
CA GLN A 96 -2.34 5.45 13.18
C GLN A 96 -3.22 6.66 13.42
N GLN A 97 -3.11 7.70 12.61
CA GLN A 97 -3.92 8.90 12.74
C GLN A 97 -5.39 8.63 12.55
N ARG A 98 -5.71 7.62 11.75
CA ARG A 98 -7.10 7.25 11.50
C ARG A 98 -7.63 6.25 12.53
N GLY A 99 -6.82 5.89 13.51
CA GLY A 99 -7.23 4.95 14.55
C GLY A 99 -7.34 3.52 14.06
N CYS A 100 -6.65 3.18 13.00
CA CYS A 100 -6.71 1.85 12.42
C CYS A 100 -5.69 0.91 13.06
N THR A 101 -6.08 -0.34 13.26
CA THR A 101 -5.12 -1.42 13.47
C THR A 101 -4.77 -1.99 12.10
N PHE A 102 -3.58 -2.56 11.95
CA PHE A 102 -3.17 -3.00 10.64
C PHE A 102 -2.15 -4.13 10.70
N ASP A 103 -2.18 -4.96 9.65
CA ASP A 103 -1.21 -6.02 9.41
C ASP A 103 -0.79 -5.96 7.95
N PHE A 104 0.44 -6.35 7.68
CA PHE A 104 0.97 -6.44 6.32
C PHE A 104 1.14 -7.88 5.92
N GLU A 105 0.71 -8.21 4.69
CA GLU A 105 0.90 -9.54 4.11
C GLU A 105 1.55 -9.41 2.75
N VAL A 106 2.47 -10.30 2.45
CA VAL A 106 3.11 -10.35 1.14
C VAL A 106 2.67 -11.64 0.47
N TRP A 107 1.98 -11.49 -0.68
CA TRP A 107 1.60 -12.63 -1.49
C TRP A 107 2.57 -12.68 -2.65
N GLU A 108 3.42 -13.67 -2.66
CA GLU A 108 4.42 -13.73 -3.69
C GLU A 108 3.91 -14.12 -5.04
N GLY A 109 2.65 -14.18 -5.18
CA GLY A 109 2.03 -14.28 -6.49
C GLY A 109 2.34 -15.53 -7.23
N ARG A 110 2.65 -16.59 -6.59
CA ARG A 110 2.94 -17.65 -7.30
C ARG A 110 1.87 -18.27 -7.76
N GLY A 111 1.10 -17.84 -8.12
CA GLY A 111 0.11 -18.36 -8.82
C GLY A 111 0.07 -19.77 -8.81
N GLU A 112 0.48 -20.28 -8.22
CA GLU A 112 0.38 -21.49 -8.33
C GLU A 112 -0.74 -21.89 -8.24
#